data_46828263cbca8a74375aec8e2b8e0d27
#
_entry.id   46828263cbca8a74375aec8e2b8e0d27
#
_cell.length_a   1.000
_cell.length_b   1.000
_cell.length_c   1.000
_cell.angle_alpha   90.00
_cell.angle_beta   90.00
_cell.angle_gamma   90.00
#
_symmetry.space_group_name_H-M   'P 1'
#
loop_
_entity.id
_entity.type
_entity.pdbx_description
1 polymer ?
#
loop_
_entity_poly.entity_id
_entity_poly.type
_entity_poly.pdbx_seq_one_letter_code
_entity_poly.pdbx_strand_id
1 'polypeptide(L)'
;MTAISPPRARARLREFVGAYQEHDLLTYASAISFQIITALVPALMFGFGLLGFLSLDDVWRDGLAPDIRANVSKPAFAVIDDAVTKALTQHQLFWVSFGFAIALWQVSGGVRTVMGALNEVHDCKNERTLARRMAISFGLALVLGACWLLAIAAVVLGPLLYGDVGPALGALLFLARWAAAGLLLLFAVAVVLHYAPEDDQPVKWVTRGALLVMSGWIVMSLAFGVYVRDIADYTSIFGSLATVVVLSAYLYAASVVFLGGVQVDALARPR
;
A
#
# COMPACT_ATOMS: atom_id res chain seq x y z
N MET A 1 -31.86 -28.98 1.79
CA MET A 1 -30.68 -28.54 2.60
C MET A 1 -29.59 -29.59 2.39
N THR A 2 -28.78 -29.47 1.33
CA THR A 2 -27.65 -30.35 1.05
C THR A 2 -26.43 -29.81 1.79
N ALA A 3 -26.07 -30.50 2.84
CA ALA A 3 -24.85 -30.20 3.61
C ALA A 3 -23.62 -30.27 2.68
N ILE A 4 -22.92 -29.15 2.52
CA ILE A 4 -21.64 -29.08 1.83
C ILE A 4 -20.68 -29.98 2.61
N SER A 5 -20.31 -31.11 2.00
CA SER A 5 -19.46 -32.11 2.63
C SER A 5 -18.12 -31.51 3.05
N PRO A 6 -17.74 -31.61 4.34
CA PRO A 6 -16.51 -31.03 4.89
C PRO A 6 -15.19 -31.43 4.21
N PRO A 7 -15.09 -32.55 3.45
CA PRO A 7 -13.83 -32.93 2.81
C PRO A 7 -13.35 -31.98 1.70
N ARG A 8 -14.25 -31.31 0.97
CA ARG A 8 -13.85 -30.42 -0.16
C ARG A 8 -13.20 -29.11 0.31
N ALA A 9 -13.69 -28.51 1.38
CA ALA A 9 -13.11 -27.28 1.91
C ALA A 9 -11.73 -27.52 2.52
N ARG A 10 -11.54 -28.61 3.25
CA ARG A 10 -10.24 -28.99 3.82
C ARG A 10 -9.21 -29.36 2.75
N ALA A 11 -9.64 -29.99 1.66
CA ALA A 11 -8.76 -30.32 0.54
C ALA A 11 -8.26 -29.02 -0.15
N ARG A 12 -9.16 -28.08 -0.45
CA ARG A 12 -8.80 -26.79 -1.04
C ARG A 12 -7.88 -25.95 -0.15
N LEU A 13 -8.13 -25.97 1.16
CA LEU A 13 -7.24 -25.27 2.11
C LEU A 13 -5.83 -25.88 2.14
N ARG A 14 -5.73 -27.22 2.12
CA ARG A 14 -4.43 -27.92 2.04
C ARG A 14 -3.71 -27.61 0.73
N GLU A 15 -4.43 -27.63 -0.39
CA GLU A 15 -3.88 -27.26 -1.70
C GLU A 15 -3.36 -25.82 -1.70
N PHE A 16 -4.13 -24.87 -1.16
CA PHE A 16 -3.71 -23.48 -1.02
C PHE A 16 -2.46 -23.33 -0.14
N VAL A 17 -2.46 -23.94 1.05
CA VAL A 17 -1.30 -23.88 1.98
C VAL A 17 -0.08 -24.56 1.38
N GLY A 18 -0.26 -25.70 0.71
CA GLY A 18 0.82 -26.40 0.00
C GLY A 18 1.44 -25.54 -1.09
N ALA A 19 0.63 -25.00 -1.99
CA ALA A 19 1.08 -24.10 -3.05
C ALA A 19 1.73 -22.80 -2.52
N TYR A 20 1.19 -22.25 -1.42
CA TYR A 20 1.77 -21.07 -0.77
C TYR A 20 3.17 -21.32 -0.22
N GLN A 21 3.43 -22.54 0.30
CA GLN A 21 4.74 -22.98 0.77
C GLN A 21 5.68 -23.36 -0.37
N GLU A 22 5.18 -24.05 -1.38
CA GLU A 22 5.94 -24.46 -2.57
C GLU A 22 6.53 -23.24 -3.32
N HIS A 23 5.75 -22.17 -3.46
CA HIS A 23 6.18 -20.92 -4.09
C HIS A 23 6.93 -19.98 -3.14
N ASP A 24 7.25 -20.40 -1.91
CA ASP A 24 7.98 -19.61 -0.89
C ASP A 24 7.43 -18.17 -0.69
N LEU A 25 6.10 -18.04 -0.71
CA LEU A 25 5.43 -16.73 -0.71
C LEU A 25 5.63 -15.96 0.59
N LEU A 26 5.93 -16.62 1.73
CA LEU A 26 6.27 -15.93 2.98
C LEU A 26 7.59 -15.15 2.87
N THR A 27 8.57 -15.71 2.18
CA THR A 27 9.85 -15.04 1.92
C THR A 27 9.64 -13.81 1.02
N TYR A 28 8.83 -13.95 -0.03
CA TYR A 28 8.44 -12.80 -0.86
C TYR A 28 7.67 -11.74 -0.07
N ALA A 29 6.75 -12.13 0.81
CA ALA A 29 6.02 -11.21 1.68
C ALA A 29 6.97 -10.42 2.60
N SER A 30 7.98 -11.08 3.17
CA SER A 30 9.02 -10.45 3.99
C SER A 30 9.81 -9.41 3.18
N ALA A 31 10.24 -9.79 1.98
CA ALA A 31 11.00 -8.91 1.10
C ALA A 31 10.17 -7.70 0.65
N ILE A 32 8.89 -7.89 0.30
CA ILE A 32 7.97 -6.80 -0.06
C ILE A 32 7.78 -5.85 1.11
N SER A 33 7.50 -6.37 2.32
CA SER A 33 7.29 -5.52 3.49
C SER A 33 8.54 -4.72 3.85
N PHE A 34 9.73 -5.31 3.74
CA PHE A 34 10.99 -4.61 3.95
C PHE A 34 11.20 -3.48 2.92
N GLN A 35 10.89 -3.73 1.65
CA GLN A 35 10.98 -2.70 0.60
C GLN A 35 10.01 -1.54 0.86
N ILE A 36 8.79 -1.82 1.33
CA ILE A 36 7.82 -0.76 1.68
C ILE A 36 8.34 0.08 2.84
N ILE A 37 8.87 -0.54 3.91
CA ILE A 37 9.41 0.17 5.07
C ILE A 37 10.56 1.08 4.65
N THR A 38 11.50 0.57 3.87
CA THR A 38 12.67 1.35 3.42
C THR A 38 12.29 2.45 2.43
N ALA A 39 11.21 2.27 1.67
CA ALA A 39 10.66 3.28 0.77
C ALA A 39 9.92 4.41 1.52
N LEU A 40 9.45 4.16 2.74
CA LEU A 40 8.61 5.11 3.49
C LEU A 40 9.33 6.43 3.74
N VAL A 41 10.59 6.40 4.18
CA VAL A 41 11.34 7.63 4.49
C VAL A 41 11.53 8.51 3.25
N PRO A 42 12.10 8.01 2.12
CA PRO A 42 12.23 8.84 0.92
C PRO A 42 10.87 9.25 0.31
N ALA A 43 9.82 8.42 0.47
CA ALA A 43 8.48 8.79 0.01
C ALA A 43 7.89 9.95 0.84
N LEU A 44 8.09 9.96 2.16
CA LEU A 44 7.70 11.08 3.02
C LEU A 44 8.51 12.34 2.70
N MET A 45 9.82 12.22 2.48
CA MET A 45 10.66 13.34 2.06
C MET A 45 10.15 13.94 0.74
N PHE A 46 9.83 13.11 -0.24
CA PHE A 46 9.24 13.55 -1.50
C PHE A 46 7.88 14.22 -1.28
N GLY A 47 6.98 13.59 -0.52
CA GLY A 47 5.63 14.10 -0.27
C GLY A 47 5.63 15.46 0.43
N PHE A 48 6.40 15.61 1.50
CA PHE A 48 6.54 16.90 2.21
C PHE A 48 7.27 17.95 1.37
N GLY A 49 8.30 17.54 0.64
CA GLY A 49 8.97 18.43 -0.30
C GLY A 49 8.02 18.92 -1.41
N LEU A 50 7.13 18.05 -1.90
CA LEU A 50 6.12 18.39 -2.89
C LEU A 50 5.09 19.39 -2.33
N LEU A 51 4.62 19.21 -1.09
CA LEU A 51 3.73 20.17 -0.42
C LEU A 51 4.40 21.56 -0.32
N GLY A 52 5.67 21.62 0.10
CA GLY A 52 6.42 22.87 0.15
C GLY A 52 6.64 23.49 -1.23
N PHE A 53 6.98 22.68 -2.24
CA PHE A 53 7.19 23.16 -3.61
C PHE A 53 5.90 23.75 -4.23
N LEU A 54 4.74 23.15 -3.92
CA LEU A 54 3.43 23.63 -4.37
C LEU A 54 2.85 24.73 -3.48
N SER A 55 3.56 25.16 -2.44
CA SER A 55 3.09 26.15 -1.45
C SER A 55 1.75 25.75 -0.80
N LEU A 56 1.60 24.46 -0.48
CA LEU A 56 0.41 23.88 0.14
C LEU A 56 0.57 23.74 1.66
N ASP A 57 1.09 24.81 2.31
CA ASP A 57 1.31 24.85 3.76
C ASP A 57 0.03 24.64 4.57
N ASP A 58 -1.10 25.13 4.04
CA ASP A 58 -2.42 25.02 4.66
C ASP A 58 -2.88 23.56 4.72
N VAL A 59 -2.51 22.73 3.74
CA VAL A 59 -2.81 21.28 3.74
C VAL A 59 -2.16 20.60 4.93
N TRP A 60 -0.94 21.01 5.31
CA TRP A 60 -0.32 20.52 6.52
C TRP A 60 -0.99 21.06 7.76
N ARG A 61 -1.08 22.39 7.89
CA ARG A 61 -1.53 23.07 9.12
C ARG A 61 -2.98 22.79 9.48
N ASP A 62 -3.86 22.88 8.48
CA ASP A 62 -5.31 22.79 8.68
C ASP A 62 -5.88 21.40 8.38
N GLY A 63 -5.19 20.62 7.52
CA GLY A 63 -5.62 19.30 7.09
C GLY A 63 -5.00 18.15 7.89
N LEU A 64 -3.69 17.97 7.79
CA LEU A 64 -3.01 16.76 8.27
C LEU A 64 -2.50 16.86 9.72
N ALA A 65 -1.94 18.01 10.12
CA ALA A 65 -1.32 18.15 11.42
C ALA A 65 -2.28 17.94 12.60
N PRO A 66 -3.55 18.41 12.57
CA PRO A 66 -4.50 18.16 13.66
C PRO A 66 -4.80 16.67 13.86
N ASP A 67 -5.02 15.94 12.74
CA ASP A 67 -5.33 14.51 12.78
C ASP A 67 -4.14 13.68 13.26
N ILE A 68 -2.94 13.99 12.78
CA ILE A 68 -1.72 13.32 13.23
C ILE A 68 -1.47 13.60 14.71
N ARG A 69 -1.63 14.86 15.15
CA ARG A 69 -1.45 15.25 16.56
C ARG A 69 -2.42 14.54 17.49
N ALA A 70 -3.64 14.25 17.04
CA ALA A 70 -4.63 13.53 17.81
C ALA A 70 -4.31 12.04 17.99
N ASN A 71 -3.55 11.45 17.03
CA ASN A 71 -3.32 10.01 16.94
C ASN A 71 -1.88 9.56 17.27
N VAL A 72 -0.94 10.49 17.49
CA VAL A 72 0.45 10.16 17.85
C VAL A 72 0.86 10.82 19.16
N SER A 73 1.92 10.31 19.80
CA SER A 73 2.46 10.91 21.02
C SER A 73 3.02 12.32 20.77
N LYS A 74 2.93 13.20 21.76
CA LYS A 74 3.46 14.59 21.66
C LYS A 74 4.92 14.66 21.19
N PRO A 75 5.86 13.83 21.70
CA PRO A 75 7.23 13.82 21.21
C PRO A 75 7.36 13.41 19.76
N ALA A 76 6.60 12.38 19.33
CA ALA A 76 6.60 11.92 17.93
C ALA A 76 6.03 12.99 17.00
N PHE A 77 4.92 13.64 17.40
CA PHE A 77 4.36 14.76 16.63
C PHE A 77 5.35 15.90 16.47
N ALA A 78 6.08 16.29 17.55
CA ALA A 78 7.06 17.37 17.49
C ALA A 78 8.18 17.08 16.47
N VAL A 79 8.66 15.85 16.39
CA VAL A 79 9.67 15.44 15.40
C VAL A 79 9.11 15.50 13.98
N ILE A 80 7.87 15.03 13.77
CA ILE A 80 7.20 15.08 12.47
C ILE A 80 6.96 16.51 12.04
N ASP A 81 6.41 17.35 12.92
CA ASP A 81 6.09 18.75 12.64
C ASP A 81 7.33 19.59 12.33
N ASP A 82 8.44 19.40 13.07
CA ASP A 82 9.72 20.04 12.79
C ASP A 82 10.27 19.59 11.41
N ALA A 83 10.23 18.31 11.11
CA ALA A 83 10.69 17.80 9.82
C ALA A 83 9.87 18.36 8.65
N VAL A 84 8.53 18.38 8.79
CA VAL A 84 7.61 18.92 7.78
C VAL A 84 7.79 20.43 7.64
N THR A 85 7.83 21.18 8.75
CA THR A 85 8.01 22.63 8.70
C THR A 85 9.34 23.00 8.03
N LYS A 86 10.41 22.25 8.30
CA LYS A 86 11.68 22.43 7.60
C LYS A 86 11.57 22.12 6.11
N ALA A 87 10.85 21.06 5.73
CA ALA A 87 10.64 20.72 4.33
C ALA A 87 9.78 21.75 3.60
N LEU A 88 8.76 22.31 4.27
CA LEU A 88 7.90 23.36 3.73
C LEU A 88 8.62 24.69 3.54
N THR A 89 9.48 25.07 4.49
CA THR A 89 10.21 26.36 4.45
C THR A 89 11.40 26.35 3.49
N GLN A 90 11.98 25.18 3.24
CA GLN A 90 13.08 25.02 2.32
C GLN A 90 12.55 24.65 0.93
N HIS A 91 12.10 25.61 0.12
CA HIS A 91 11.68 25.43 -1.28
C HIS A 91 12.79 24.85 -2.19
N GLN A 92 13.53 23.86 -1.71
CA GLN A 92 14.66 23.30 -2.41
C GLN A 92 14.21 22.17 -3.33
N LEU A 93 14.13 22.45 -4.61
CA LEU A 93 13.91 21.48 -5.69
C LEU A 93 14.80 20.24 -5.54
N PHE A 94 15.98 20.39 -4.93
CA PHE A 94 16.90 19.31 -4.63
C PHE A 94 16.26 18.21 -3.76
N TRP A 95 15.62 18.55 -2.65
CA TRP A 95 15.02 17.56 -1.74
C TRP A 95 13.84 16.82 -2.36
N VAL A 96 13.03 17.55 -3.15
CA VAL A 96 11.93 16.94 -3.91
C VAL A 96 12.47 15.96 -4.94
N SER A 97 13.45 16.38 -5.74
CA SER A 97 14.03 15.53 -6.80
C SER A 97 14.77 14.34 -6.24
N PHE A 98 15.56 14.54 -5.18
CA PHE A 98 16.32 13.48 -4.52
C PHE A 98 15.41 12.48 -3.81
N GLY A 99 14.41 12.97 -3.06
CA GLY A 99 13.38 12.13 -2.42
C GLY A 99 12.61 11.32 -3.45
N PHE A 100 12.18 11.94 -4.56
CA PHE A 100 11.53 11.26 -5.66
C PHE A 100 12.38 10.17 -6.28
N ALA A 101 13.66 10.46 -6.60
CA ALA A 101 14.55 9.49 -7.22
C ALA A 101 14.78 8.26 -6.33
N ILE A 102 15.01 8.47 -5.02
CA ILE A 102 15.21 7.38 -4.06
C ILE A 102 13.90 6.62 -3.83
N ALA A 103 12.77 7.32 -3.66
CA ALA A 103 11.46 6.69 -3.49
C ALA A 103 11.13 5.81 -4.70
N LEU A 104 11.30 6.34 -5.92
CA LEU A 104 11.06 5.62 -7.15
C LEU A 104 11.96 4.38 -7.27
N TRP A 105 13.24 4.51 -6.92
CA TRP A 105 14.18 3.38 -6.90
C TRP A 105 13.73 2.29 -5.92
N GLN A 106 13.36 2.65 -4.71
CA GLN A 106 12.90 1.70 -3.68
C GLN A 106 11.58 1.04 -4.05
N VAL A 107 10.58 1.81 -4.50
CA VAL A 107 9.30 1.27 -4.95
C VAL A 107 9.49 0.34 -6.14
N SER A 108 10.34 0.71 -7.11
CA SER A 108 10.66 -0.17 -8.24
C SER A 108 11.34 -1.47 -7.79
N GLY A 109 12.12 -1.42 -6.70
CA GLY A 109 12.67 -2.62 -6.03
C GLY A 109 11.59 -3.55 -5.52
N GLY A 110 10.61 -2.98 -4.79
CA GLY A 110 9.43 -3.70 -4.32
C GLY A 110 8.62 -4.32 -5.46
N VAL A 111 8.41 -3.55 -6.54
CA VAL A 111 7.73 -4.06 -7.74
C VAL A 111 8.49 -5.25 -8.34
N ARG A 112 9.84 -5.21 -8.42
CA ARG A 112 10.63 -6.36 -8.90
C ARG A 112 10.48 -7.59 -8.02
N THR A 113 10.35 -7.41 -6.70
CA THR A 113 10.07 -8.51 -5.78
C THR A 113 8.69 -9.11 -6.04
N VAL A 114 7.67 -8.26 -6.25
CA VAL A 114 6.31 -8.69 -6.63
C VAL A 114 6.33 -9.43 -7.98
N MET A 115 7.06 -8.92 -8.98
CA MET A 115 7.23 -9.60 -10.27
C MET A 115 7.82 -11.00 -10.09
N GLY A 116 8.82 -11.15 -9.20
CA GLY A 116 9.39 -12.46 -8.87
C GLY A 116 8.36 -13.40 -8.28
N ALA A 117 7.60 -12.96 -7.28
CA ALA A 117 6.56 -13.75 -6.65
C ALA A 117 5.44 -14.17 -7.64
N LEU A 118 5.03 -13.24 -8.52
CA LEU A 118 4.00 -13.52 -9.53
C LEU A 118 4.48 -14.53 -10.57
N ASN A 119 5.75 -14.44 -10.99
CA ASN A 119 6.33 -15.43 -11.92
C ASN A 119 6.40 -16.81 -11.28
N GLU A 120 6.77 -16.90 -9.99
CA GLU A 120 6.79 -18.17 -9.24
C GLU A 120 5.38 -18.79 -9.15
N VAL A 121 4.39 -17.99 -8.76
CA VAL A 121 2.98 -18.44 -8.65
C VAL A 121 2.40 -18.92 -9.98
N HIS A 122 2.89 -18.38 -11.11
CA HIS A 122 2.39 -18.74 -12.44
C HIS A 122 3.31 -19.70 -13.20
N ASP A 123 4.32 -20.28 -12.54
CA ASP A 123 5.33 -21.17 -13.16
C ASP A 123 5.99 -20.55 -14.40
N CYS A 124 6.11 -19.21 -14.45
CA CYS A 124 6.69 -18.51 -15.58
C CYS A 124 8.22 -18.56 -15.53
N LYS A 125 8.85 -18.91 -16.64
CA LYS A 125 10.31 -18.79 -16.77
C LYS A 125 10.68 -17.31 -16.87
N ASN A 126 11.66 -16.88 -16.06
CA ASN A 126 12.13 -15.49 -16.06
C ASN A 126 13.01 -15.22 -17.29
N GLU A 127 12.42 -14.97 -18.44
CA GLU A 127 13.09 -14.76 -19.74
C GLU A 127 13.33 -13.28 -20.08
N ARG A 128 12.74 -12.35 -19.29
CA ARG A 128 12.94 -10.91 -19.51
C ARG A 128 14.39 -10.49 -19.26
N THR A 129 14.95 -9.72 -20.18
CA THR A 129 16.25 -9.08 -19.95
C THR A 129 16.19 -8.14 -18.74
N LEU A 130 17.32 -7.98 -18.03
CA LEU A 130 17.41 -7.08 -16.87
C LEU A 130 16.91 -5.67 -17.19
N ALA A 131 17.28 -5.13 -18.36
CA ALA A 131 16.85 -3.80 -18.81
C ALA A 131 15.33 -3.70 -18.94
N ARG A 132 14.66 -4.70 -19.56
CA ARG A 132 13.21 -4.74 -19.71
C ARG A 132 12.51 -4.88 -18.37
N ARG A 133 13.05 -5.73 -17.49
CA ARG A 133 12.53 -5.90 -16.12
C ARG A 133 12.63 -4.60 -15.32
N MET A 134 13.74 -3.88 -15.41
CA MET A 134 13.90 -2.57 -14.79
C MET A 134 12.91 -1.54 -15.37
N ALA A 135 12.82 -1.43 -16.70
CA ALA A 135 11.91 -0.49 -17.34
C ALA A 135 10.44 -0.70 -16.90
N ILE A 136 9.96 -1.96 -16.87
CA ILE A 136 8.61 -2.30 -16.42
C ILE A 136 8.45 -1.95 -14.94
N SER A 137 9.42 -2.29 -14.08
CA SER A 137 9.32 -2.01 -12.65
C SER A 137 9.30 -0.51 -12.35
N PHE A 138 10.05 0.31 -13.07
CA PHE A 138 9.99 1.77 -12.95
C PHE A 138 8.66 2.33 -13.45
N GLY A 139 8.15 1.85 -14.60
CA GLY A 139 6.83 2.23 -15.11
C GLY A 139 5.71 1.91 -14.12
N LEU A 140 5.70 0.69 -13.57
CA LEU A 140 4.73 0.28 -12.56
C LEU A 140 4.88 1.09 -11.26
N ALA A 141 6.10 1.38 -10.82
CA ALA A 141 6.35 2.22 -9.65
C ALA A 141 5.80 3.65 -9.83
N LEU A 142 5.93 4.23 -11.03
CA LEU A 142 5.34 5.53 -11.36
C LEU A 142 3.81 5.48 -11.32
N VAL A 143 3.19 4.45 -11.91
CA VAL A 143 1.73 4.28 -11.89
C VAL A 143 1.23 4.09 -10.45
N LEU A 144 1.88 3.22 -9.67
CA LEU A 144 1.56 3.02 -8.25
C LEU A 144 1.69 4.33 -7.45
N GLY A 145 2.80 5.04 -7.61
CA GLY A 145 3.04 6.32 -6.95
C GLY A 145 1.98 7.36 -7.33
N ALA A 146 1.64 7.47 -8.62
CA ALA A 146 0.59 8.37 -9.08
C ALA A 146 -0.78 8.01 -8.50
N CYS A 147 -1.17 6.73 -8.50
CA CYS A 147 -2.43 6.27 -7.89
C CYS A 147 -2.48 6.58 -6.40
N TRP A 148 -1.38 6.37 -5.65
CA TRP A 148 -1.29 6.70 -4.24
C TRP A 148 -1.41 8.20 -3.99
N LEU A 149 -0.67 9.03 -4.73
CA LEU A 149 -0.74 10.49 -4.60
C LEU A 149 -2.14 11.01 -4.92
N LEU A 150 -2.78 10.52 -5.98
CA LEU A 150 -4.15 10.88 -6.35
C LEU A 150 -5.16 10.42 -5.29
N ALA A 151 -5.00 9.23 -4.72
CA ALA A 151 -5.87 8.75 -3.65
C ALA A 151 -5.74 9.60 -2.39
N ILE A 152 -4.50 9.94 -1.97
CA ILE A 152 -4.25 10.85 -0.85
C ILE A 152 -4.83 12.23 -1.15
N ALA A 153 -4.59 12.78 -2.34
CA ALA A 153 -5.13 14.08 -2.75
C ALA A 153 -6.67 14.09 -2.71
N ALA A 154 -7.33 13.06 -3.21
CA ALA A 154 -8.78 12.95 -3.17
C ALA A 154 -9.33 12.94 -1.73
N VAL A 155 -8.64 12.24 -0.81
CA VAL A 155 -9.08 12.14 0.59
C VAL A 155 -8.76 13.42 1.38
N VAL A 156 -7.57 14.00 1.20
CA VAL A 156 -7.07 15.14 1.99
C VAL A 156 -7.55 16.47 1.45
N LEU A 157 -7.44 16.70 0.13
CA LEU A 157 -7.83 17.98 -0.48
C LEU A 157 -9.34 18.10 -0.70
N GLY A 158 -10.07 16.97 -0.75
CA GLY A 158 -11.51 16.98 -0.93
C GLY A 158 -12.22 17.95 0.03
N PRO A 159 -12.10 17.79 1.36
CA PRO A 159 -12.75 18.68 2.32
C PRO A 159 -12.39 20.16 2.16
N LEU A 160 -11.16 20.47 1.77
CA LEU A 160 -10.69 21.84 1.54
C LEU A 160 -11.34 22.48 0.31
N LEU A 161 -11.70 21.66 -0.71
CA LEU A 161 -12.32 22.14 -1.94
C LEU A 161 -13.81 22.42 -1.82
N TYR A 162 -14.52 21.71 -0.90
CA TYR A 162 -15.98 21.79 -0.82
C TYR A 162 -16.48 22.86 0.18
N GLY A 163 -15.63 23.24 1.15
CA GLY A 163 -16.05 24.13 2.23
C GLY A 163 -17.18 23.54 3.08
N ASP A 164 -17.97 24.43 3.71
CA ASP A 164 -19.14 24.03 4.51
C ASP A 164 -20.34 23.73 3.58
N VAL A 165 -20.53 22.44 3.29
CA VAL A 165 -21.69 21.92 2.56
C VAL A 165 -22.66 21.28 3.53
N GLY A 166 -23.95 21.37 3.27
CA GLY A 166 -24.98 20.76 4.14
C GLY A 166 -24.76 19.26 4.39
N PRO A 167 -25.29 18.68 5.49
CA PRO A 167 -24.93 17.35 5.98
C PRO A 167 -25.17 16.22 4.96
N ALA A 168 -26.21 16.32 4.14
CA ALA A 168 -26.51 15.31 3.12
C ALA A 168 -25.46 15.31 1.99
N LEU A 169 -25.08 16.50 1.48
CA LEU A 169 -24.08 16.64 0.45
C LEU A 169 -22.68 16.28 0.99
N GLY A 170 -22.38 16.66 2.25
CA GLY A 170 -21.14 16.27 2.93
C GLY A 170 -20.97 14.76 3.05
N ALA A 171 -22.04 14.03 3.43
CA ALA A 171 -22.02 12.57 3.48
C ALA A 171 -21.81 11.94 2.09
N LEU A 172 -22.44 12.46 1.06
CA LEU A 172 -22.26 11.98 -0.31
C LEU A 172 -20.81 12.17 -0.78
N LEU A 173 -20.25 13.37 -0.56
CA LEU A 173 -18.88 13.70 -0.93
C LEU A 173 -17.85 12.88 -0.12
N PHE A 174 -18.14 12.62 1.16
CA PHE A 174 -17.34 11.72 1.97
C PHE A 174 -17.29 10.32 1.36
N LEU A 175 -18.44 9.74 1.01
CA LEU A 175 -18.49 8.42 0.36
C LEU A 175 -17.80 8.43 -1.00
N ALA A 176 -18.02 9.47 -1.80
CA ALA A 176 -17.43 9.58 -3.15
C ALA A 176 -15.90 9.62 -3.12
N ARG A 177 -15.28 10.37 -2.20
CA ARG A 177 -13.81 10.45 -2.09
C ARG A 177 -13.18 9.13 -1.66
N TRP A 178 -13.80 8.43 -0.70
CA TRP A 178 -13.33 7.13 -0.25
C TRP A 178 -13.52 6.05 -1.33
N ALA A 179 -14.64 6.12 -2.07
CA ALA A 179 -14.87 5.25 -3.22
C ALA A 179 -13.84 5.52 -4.32
N ALA A 180 -13.55 6.79 -4.64
CA ALA A 180 -12.53 7.16 -5.62
C ALA A 180 -11.14 6.66 -5.20
N ALA A 181 -10.74 6.85 -3.94
CA ALA A 181 -9.48 6.34 -3.42
C ALA A 181 -9.40 4.81 -3.50
N GLY A 182 -10.48 4.11 -3.11
CA GLY A 182 -10.57 2.65 -3.23
C GLY A 182 -10.47 2.15 -4.67
N LEU A 183 -11.12 2.84 -5.62
CA LEU A 183 -11.02 2.52 -7.04
C LEU A 183 -9.62 2.75 -7.61
N LEU A 184 -8.93 3.82 -7.18
CA LEU A 184 -7.54 4.07 -7.57
C LEU A 184 -6.60 2.97 -7.05
N LEU A 185 -6.78 2.54 -5.80
CA LEU A 185 -6.00 1.44 -5.24
C LEU A 185 -6.31 0.10 -5.92
N LEU A 186 -7.58 -0.17 -6.21
CA LEU A 186 -7.99 -1.37 -6.96
C LEU A 186 -7.38 -1.36 -8.37
N PHE A 187 -7.41 -0.21 -9.04
CA PHE A 187 -6.76 -0.03 -10.34
C PHE A 187 -5.26 -0.27 -10.25
N ALA A 188 -4.58 0.27 -9.24
CA ALA A 188 -3.16 0.06 -9.01
C ALA A 188 -2.82 -1.42 -8.85
N VAL A 189 -3.59 -2.16 -8.02
CA VAL A 189 -3.44 -3.61 -7.85
C VAL A 189 -3.68 -4.33 -9.17
N ALA A 190 -4.74 -3.99 -9.92
CA ALA A 190 -5.07 -4.62 -11.19
C ALA A 190 -3.96 -4.41 -12.23
N VAL A 191 -3.37 -3.21 -12.30
CA VAL A 191 -2.23 -2.90 -13.19
C VAL A 191 -1.01 -3.75 -12.84
N VAL A 192 -0.69 -3.89 -11.55
CA VAL A 192 0.42 -4.74 -11.11
C VAL A 192 0.16 -6.21 -11.48
N LEU A 193 -1.02 -6.73 -11.16
CA LEU A 193 -1.38 -8.12 -11.45
C LEU A 193 -1.37 -8.44 -12.95
N HIS A 194 -1.61 -7.43 -13.79
CA HIS A 194 -1.64 -7.61 -15.25
C HIS A 194 -0.24 -7.49 -15.89
N TYR A 195 0.55 -6.48 -15.51
CA TYR A 195 1.82 -6.17 -16.19
C TYR A 195 3.06 -6.76 -15.51
N ALA A 196 2.96 -7.17 -14.25
CA ALA A 196 4.10 -7.73 -13.52
C ALA A 196 4.48 -9.16 -13.98
N PRO A 197 3.55 -10.11 -14.23
CA PRO A 197 3.89 -11.44 -14.73
C PRO A 197 4.53 -11.40 -16.12
N GLU A 198 5.28 -12.44 -16.48
CA GLU A 198 5.88 -12.56 -17.82
C GLU A 198 4.91 -13.04 -18.88
N ASP A 199 3.96 -13.87 -18.51
CA ASP A 199 2.91 -14.33 -19.41
C ASP A 199 1.85 -13.26 -19.66
N ASP A 200 1.37 -13.17 -20.91
CA ASP A 200 0.25 -12.31 -21.30
C ASP A 200 -1.03 -12.79 -20.61
N GLN A 201 -1.33 -12.19 -19.50
CA GLN A 201 -2.52 -12.47 -18.72
C GLN A 201 -3.75 -11.82 -19.38
N PRO A 202 -4.88 -12.55 -19.56
CA PRO A 202 -6.10 -11.92 -20.04
C PRO A 202 -6.51 -10.79 -19.08
N VAL A 203 -6.78 -9.61 -19.65
CA VAL A 203 -7.16 -8.41 -18.88
C VAL A 203 -8.47 -8.66 -18.15
N LYS A 204 -8.40 -9.08 -16.90
CA LYS A 204 -9.55 -9.09 -15.99
C LYS A 204 -9.27 -8.04 -14.93
N TRP A 205 -9.82 -6.86 -15.11
CA TRP A 205 -9.64 -5.69 -14.21
C TRP A 205 -10.07 -5.98 -12.77
N VAL A 206 -11.04 -6.87 -12.58
CA VAL A 206 -11.50 -7.29 -11.26
C VAL A 206 -11.45 -8.81 -11.19
N THR A 207 -10.43 -9.32 -10.53
CA THR A 207 -10.29 -10.76 -10.25
C THR A 207 -10.84 -11.08 -8.85
N ARG A 208 -11.12 -12.36 -8.61
CA ARG A 208 -11.51 -12.86 -7.28
C ARG A 208 -10.39 -12.59 -6.27
N GLY A 209 -9.13 -12.73 -6.69
CA GLY A 209 -7.97 -12.44 -5.87
C GLY A 209 -7.86 -10.95 -5.53
N ALA A 210 -8.07 -10.05 -6.49
CA ALA A 210 -8.07 -8.60 -6.23
C ALA A 210 -9.14 -8.20 -5.20
N LEU A 211 -10.36 -8.77 -5.30
CA LEU A 211 -11.41 -8.54 -4.29
C LEU A 211 -11.04 -9.10 -2.92
N LEU A 212 -10.39 -10.28 -2.88
CA LEU A 212 -9.90 -10.88 -1.64
C LEU A 212 -8.80 -10.02 -1.01
N VAL A 213 -7.86 -9.49 -1.80
CA VAL A 213 -6.83 -8.56 -1.33
C VAL A 213 -7.48 -7.32 -0.72
N MET A 214 -8.39 -6.67 -1.44
CA MET A 214 -9.04 -5.44 -0.96
C MET A 214 -9.84 -5.69 0.32
N SER A 215 -10.67 -6.74 0.36
CA SER A 215 -11.44 -7.09 1.56
C SER A 215 -10.53 -7.48 2.73
N GLY A 216 -9.49 -8.25 2.46
CA GLY A 216 -8.48 -8.64 3.46
C GLY A 216 -7.75 -7.44 4.04
N TRP A 217 -7.34 -6.48 3.21
CA TRP A 217 -6.71 -5.23 3.67
C TRP A 217 -7.65 -4.38 4.51
N ILE A 218 -8.93 -4.27 4.14
CA ILE A 218 -9.93 -3.54 4.95
C ILE A 218 -10.07 -4.19 6.31
N VAL A 219 -10.32 -5.51 6.37
CA VAL A 219 -10.49 -6.24 7.63
C VAL A 219 -9.23 -6.14 8.49
N MET A 220 -8.07 -6.34 7.90
CA MET A 220 -6.79 -6.26 8.60
C MET A 220 -6.53 -4.84 9.13
N SER A 221 -6.81 -3.80 8.33
CA SER A 221 -6.64 -2.40 8.75
C SER A 221 -7.56 -2.04 9.90
N LEU A 222 -8.81 -2.52 9.88
CA LEU A 222 -9.75 -2.33 11.00
C LEU A 222 -9.27 -3.04 12.26
N ALA A 223 -8.86 -4.30 12.15
CA ALA A 223 -8.33 -5.08 13.28
C ALA A 223 -7.06 -4.43 13.85
N PHE A 224 -6.18 -3.96 12.98
CA PHE A 224 -4.97 -3.26 13.37
C PHE A 224 -5.25 -1.91 14.04
N GLY A 225 -6.24 -1.16 13.53
CA GLY A 225 -6.70 0.09 14.13
C GLY A 225 -7.20 -0.10 15.57
N VAL A 226 -7.99 -1.16 15.81
CA VAL A 226 -8.43 -1.55 17.17
C VAL A 226 -7.22 -1.92 18.04
N TYR A 227 -6.28 -2.71 17.52
CA TYR A 227 -5.06 -3.09 18.24
C TYR A 227 -4.24 -1.88 18.68
N VAL A 228 -3.99 -0.95 17.77
CA VAL A 228 -3.20 0.27 18.03
C VAL A 228 -3.90 1.18 19.03
N ARG A 229 -5.23 1.28 18.96
CA ARG A 229 -6.02 2.16 19.83
C ARG A 229 -6.19 1.62 21.25
N ASP A 230 -6.46 0.32 21.38
CA ASP A 230 -6.99 -0.24 22.64
C ASP A 230 -5.97 -1.13 23.38
N ILE A 231 -4.95 -1.65 22.67
CA ILE A 231 -4.01 -2.66 23.21
C ILE A 231 -2.58 -2.12 23.27
N ALA A 232 -2.16 -1.32 22.28
CA ALA A 232 -0.78 -0.88 22.17
C ALA A 232 -0.48 0.25 23.16
N ASP A 233 0.22 -0.07 24.24
CA ASP A 233 0.75 0.92 25.19
C ASP A 233 2.15 1.37 24.73
N TYR A 234 2.21 2.53 24.06
CA TYR A 234 3.43 3.13 23.54
C TYR A 234 4.18 3.98 24.58
N THR A 235 3.70 4.01 25.84
CA THR A 235 4.35 4.78 26.91
C THR A 235 5.57 4.09 27.51
N SER A 236 5.81 2.84 27.15
CA SER A 236 6.96 2.05 27.60
C SER A 236 8.30 2.55 27.05
N ILE A 237 9.41 2.12 27.66
CA ILE A 237 10.80 2.42 27.28
C ILE A 237 11.07 2.13 25.79
N PHE A 238 10.28 1.25 25.16
CA PHE A 238 10.39 0.84 23.76
C PHE A 238 9.43 1.60 22.81
N GLY A 239 8.77 2.67 23.22
CA GLY A 239 7.66 3.31 22.52
C GLY A 239 7.89 3.55 21.01
N SER A 240 9.01 4.17 20.62
CA SER A 240 9.33 4.41 19.20
C SER A 240 9.73 3.13 18.46
N LEU A 241 10.47 2.23 19.11
CA LEU A 241 10.87 0.95 18.52
C LEU A 241 9.65 0.02 18.36
N ALA A 242 8.73 0.01 19.33
CA ALA A 242 7.48 -0.73 19.24
C ALA A 242 6.66 -0.31 18.02
N THR A 243 6.60 1.00 17.71
CA THR A 243 5.89 1.51 16.52
C THR A 243 6.46 0.93 15.23
N VAL A 244 7.80 0.88 15.11
CA VAL A 244 8.47 0.31 13.92
C VAL A 244 8.18 -1.18 13.78
N VAL A 245 8.25 -1.93 14.87
CA VAL A 245 7.97 -3.38 14.89
C VAL A 245 6.51 -3.65 14.51
N VAL A 246 5.58 -2.90 15.09
CA VAL A 246 4.14 -3.05 14.83
C VAL A 246 3.81 -2.67 13.38
N LEU A 247 4.39 -1.59 12.85
CA LEU A 247 4.27 -1.22 11.44
C LEU A 247 4.84 -2.32 10.53
N SER A 248 5.99 -2.88 10.90
CA SER A 248 6.62 -3.97 10.14
C SER A 248 5.72 -5.21 10.08
N ALA A 249 5.12 -5.59 11.21
CA ALA A 249 4.18 -6.69 11.28
C ALA A 249 2.91 -6.45 10.43
N TYR A 250 2.39 -5.22 10.46
CA TYR A 250 1.25 -4.82 9.61
C TYR A 250 1.59 -4.94 8.12
N LEU A 251 2.72 -4.40 7.69
CA LEU A 251 3.14 -4.45 6.29
C LEU A 251 3.44 -5.88 5.82
N TYR A 252 4.00 -6.70 6.70
CA TYR A 252 4.20 -8.11 6.43
C TYR A 252 2.85 -8.84 6.24
N ALA A 253 1.90 -8.65 7.17
CA ALA A 253 0.57 -9.23 7.05
C ALA A 253 -0.17 -8.74 5.79
N ALA A 254 -0.03 -7.44 5.43
CA ALA A 254 -0.58 -6.88 4.20
C ALA A 254 0.00 -7.54 2.95
N SER A 255 1.30 -7.83 2.95
CA SER A 255 2.00 -8.52 1.87
C SER A 255 1.57 -9.98 1.75
N VAL A 256 1.36 -10.66 2.90
CA VAL A 256 0.82 -12.03 2.95
C VAL A 256 -0.59 -12.09 2.36
N VAL A 257 -1.47 -11.14 2.70
CA VAL A 257 -2.83 -11.03 2.14
C VAL A 257 -2.79 -10.78 0.64
N PHE A 258 -1.90 -9.90 0.19
CA PHE A 258 -1.72 -9.62 -1.24
C PHE A 258 -1.32 -10.87 -2.02
N LEU A 259 -0.26 -11.57 -1.59
CA LEU A 259 0.21 -12.79 -2.26
C LEU A 259 -0.80 -13.95 -2.13
N GLY A 260 -1.56 -13.99 -1.02
CA GLY A 260 -2.67 -14.92 -0.85
C GLY A 260 -3.76 -14.74 -1.91
N GLY A 261 -4.11 -13.50 -2.22
CA GLY A 261 -5.07 -13.20 -3.30
C GLY A 261 -4.53 -13.60 -4.68
N VAL A 262 -3.25 -13.35 -4.94
CA VAL A 262 -2.57 -13.81 -6.17
C VAL A 262 -2.65 -15.33 -6.30
N GLN A 263 -2.33 -16.07 -5.23
CA GLN A 263 -2.37 -17.53 -5.21
C GLN A 263 -3.79 -18.07 -5.44
N VAL A 264 -4.82 -17.41 -4.89
CA VAL A 264 -6.22 -17.79 -5.14
C VAL A 264 -6.60 -17.61 -6.62
N ASP A 265 -6.14 -16.53 -7.26
CA ASP A 265 -6.36 -16.30 -8.68
C ASP A 265 -5.65 -17.36 -9.54
N ALA A 266 -4.43 -17.75 -9.18
CA ALA A 266 -3.69 -18.79 -9.88
C ALA A 266 -4.39 -20.15 -9.78
N LEU A 267 -4.84 -20.55 -8.59
CA LEU A 267 -5.57 -21.82 -8.38
C LEU A 267 -6.97 -21.84 -9.00
N ALA A 268 -7.56 -20.67 -9.27
CA ALA A 268 -8.87 -20.55 -9.90
C ALA A 268 -8.82 -20.67 -11.44
N ARG A 269 -7.64 -20.73 -12.05
CA ARG A 269 -7.46 -20.89 -13.50
C ARG A 269 -7.61 -22.36 -13.87
N PRO A 270 -8.35 -22.67 -14.94
CA PRO A 270 -8.32 -24.01 -15.53
C PRO A 270 -6.90 -24.25 -16.08
N ARG A 271 -6.28 -25.32 -15.63
CA ARG A 271 -5.05 -25.88 -16.20
C ARG A 271 -5.31 -26.39 -17.59
#